data_f69ffa796c464ab84efd2a33d8ddcd8e
#
_entry.id   f69ffa796c464ab84efd2a33d8ddcd8e
#
_cell.length_a   1.000
_cell.length_b   1.000
_cell.length_c   1.000
_cell.angle_alpha   90.00
_cell.angle_beta   90.00
_cell.angle_gamma   90.00
#
_symmetry.space_group_name_H-M   'P 1'
#
loop_
_entity.id
_entity.type
_entity.pdbx_description
1 polymer ?
#
loop_
_entity_poly.entity_id
_entity_poly.type
_entity_poly.pdbx_seq_one_letter_code
_entity_poly.pdbx_strand_id
1 'polypeptide(L)'
;ELSEIVNVRVVETRDTTFKDREVNIYKLYIGADNTPNQLLVNDTISYQLEEPAPAGPDGLPFAEVRWGKDHPLAGQEVDLGTTLGQLKANLLLRGSNYDLQTGESKDNAYIAHVRNQFDELAKSIIYAVNSIHSQGINRYYDETDPDSYTIRDFFSGTGAGDIAVNSDIVEDP
;
A
#
# COMPACT_ATOMS: atom_id res chain seq x y z
N GLU A 1 -21.68 9.56 -11.92
CA GLU A 1 -21.20 8.95 -10.64
C GLU A 1 -20.12 7.90 -10.87
N LEU A 2 -20.39 6.77 -11.61
CA LEU A 2 -19.34 5.74 -11.81
C LEU A 2 -18.14 6.28 -12.59
N SER A 3 -18.36 7.12 -13.59
CA SER A 3 -17.30 7.74 -14.40
C SER A 3 -16.43 8.76 -13.64
N GLU A 4 -16.85 9.22 -12.48
CA GLU A 4 -16.04 10.04 -11.58
C GLU A 4 -15.07 9.18 -10.76
N ILE A 5 -15.49 7.94 -10.47
CA ILE A 5 -14.73 6.99 -9.65
C ILE A 5 -13.69 6.27 -10.49
N VAL A 6 -14.09 5.79 -11.66
CA VAL A 6 -13.24 4.99 -12.55
C VAL A 6 -13.50 5.36 -14.01
N ASN A 7 -12.47 5.23 -14.84
CA ASN A 7 -12.64 5.40 -16.27
C ASN A 7 -13.53 4.30 -16.85
N VAL A 8 -14.65 4.68 -17.45
CA VAL A 8 -15.62 3.75 -18.03
C VAL A 8 -15.86 4.05 -19.51
N ARG A 9 -15.99 3.01 -20.29
CA ARG A 9 -16.37 3.08 -21.70
C ARG A 9 -17.66 2.29 -21.92
N VAL A 10 -18.64 2.96 -22.49
CA VAL A 10 -19.90 2.34 -22.88
C VAL A 10 -19.90 2.11 -24.40
N VAL A 11 -20.16 0.88 -24.79
CA VAL A 11 -20.30 0.50 -26.20
C VAL A 11 -21.73 0.02 -26.42
N GLU A 12 -22.39 0.67 -27.35
CA GLU A 12 -23.73 0.29 -27.81
C GLU A 12 -23.59 -0.58 -29.07
N THR A 13 -24.20 -1.74 -29.07
CA THR A 13 -24.17 -2.66 -30.19
C THR A 13 -25.60 -3.09 -30.51
N ARG A 14 -25.95 -3.06 -31.78
CA ARG A 14 -27.27 -3.54 -32.21
C ARG A 14 -27.35 -5.06 -32.05
N ASP A 15 -28.39 -5.53 -31.38
CA ASP A 15 -28.73 -6.94 -31.35
C ASP A 15 -29.42 -7.37 -32.64
N THR A 16 -28.76 -8.25 -33.37
CA THR A 16 -29.26 -8.78 -34.64
C THR A 16 -30.14 -10.02 -34.47
N THR A 17 -30.34 -10.48 -33.24
CA THR A 17 -31.13 -11.67 -32.92
C THR A 17 -32.62 -11.40 -33.16
N PHE A 18 -33.07 -10.16 -32.96
CA PHE A 18 -34.45 -9.73 -33.15
C PHE A 18 -34.63 -9.12 -34.54
N LYS A 19 -35.37 -9.82 -35.43
CA LYS A 19 -35.58 -9.36 -36.81
C LYS A 19 -36.65 -8.27 -36.93
N ASP A 20 -37.59 -8.24 -35.97
CA ASP A 20 -38.79 -7.40 -36.06
C ASP A 20 -38.74 -6.11 -35.24
N ARG A 21 -37.65 -5.93 -34.45
CA ARG A 21 -37.47 -4.73 -33.66
C ARG A 21 -35.98 -4.42 -33.47
N GLU A 22 -35.66 -3.14 -33.35
CA GLU A 22 -34.33 -2.69 -33.00
C GLU A 22 -34.16 -2.79 -31.50
N VAL A 23 -33.19 -3.62 -31.08
CA VAL A 23 -32.77 -3.74 -29.68
C VAL A 23 -31.29 -3.43 -29.64
N ASN A 24 -30.89 -2.55 -28.74
CA ASN A 24 -29.47 -2.23 -28.54
C ASN A 24 -28.98 -2.86 -27.23
N ILE A 25 -27.83 -3.49 -27.30
CA ILE A 25 -27.12 -4.05 -26.15
C ILE A 25 -26.05 -3.06 -25.73
N TYR A 26 -26.03 -2.73 -24.46
CA TYR A 26 -25.04 -1.86 -23.86
C TYR A 26 -23.97 -2.71 -23.15
N LYS A 27 -22.71 -2.43 -23.46
CA LYS A 27 -21.56 -3.07 -22.82
C LYS A 27 -20.74 -2.02 -22.11
N LEU A 28 -20.51 -2.21 -20.84
CA LEU A 28 -19.72 -1.32 -19.99
C LEU A 28 -18.35 -1.96 -19.72
N TYR A 29 -17.31 -1.24 -20.06
CA TYR A 29 -15.92 -1.62 -19.84
C TYR A 29 -15.28 -0.66 -18.84
N ILE A 30 -14.31 -1.18 -18.06
CA ILE A 30 -13.46 -0.38 -17.18
C ILE A 30 -12.07 -0.23 -17.81
N GLY A 31 -11.42 0.91 -17.58
CA GLY A 31 -10.03 1.13 -17.91
C GLY A 31 -9.77 1.78 -19.25
N ALA A 32 -8.56 1.60 -19.79
CA ALA A 32 -8.11 2.25 -21.01
C ALA A 32 -8.86 1.74 -22.25
N ASP A 33 -9.02 2.61 -23.24
CA ASP A 33 -9.72 2.29 -24.50
C ASP A 33 -9.07 1.14 -25.28
N ASN A 34 -7.80 0.89 -25.05
CA ASN A 34 -7.01 -0.12 -25.76
C ASN A 34 -6.86 -1.44 -25.03
N THR A 35 -7.44 -1.59 -23.82
CA THR A 35 -7.33 -2.85 -23.09
C THR A 35 -8.51 -3.75 -23.46
N PRO A 36 -8.28 -4.83 -24.24
CA PRO A 36 -9.33 -5.75 -24.59
C PRO A 36 -9.77 -6.54 -23.34
N ASN A 37 -11.03 -6.94 -23.33
CA ASN A 37 -11.61 -7.88 -22.35
C ASN A 37 -11.86 -7.35 -20.93
N GLN A 38 -11.80 -6.07 -20.67
CA GLN A 38 -12.21 -5.50 -19.37
C GLN A 38 -13.71 -5.17 -19.32
N LEU A 39 -14.55 -6.10 -19.77
CA LEU A 39 -16.00 -6.00 -19.69
C LEU A 39 -16.44 -6.13 -18.23
N LEU A 40 -17.14 -5.13 -17.71
CA LEU A 40 -17.74 -5.20 -16.37
C LEU A 40 -19.17 -5.70 -16.41
N VAL A 41 -19.99 -5.15 -17.30
CA VAL A 41 -21.43 -5.44 -17.37
C VAL A 41 -21.90 -5.43 -18.82
N ASN A 42 -22.80 -6.34 -19.15
CA ASN A 42 -23.65 -6.27 -20.33
C ASN A 42 -25.09 -6.68 -19.95
N ASP A 43 -25.94 -6.93 -20.92
CA ASP A 43 -27.35 -7.31 -20.73
C ASP A 43 -27.57 -8.64 -20.00
N THR A 44 -26.57 -9.54 -20.01
CA THR A 44 -26.68 -10.90 -19.46
C THR A 44 -25.66 -11.20 -18.36
N ILE A 45 -24.56 -10.46 -18.30
CA ILE A 45 -23.43 -10.75 -17.43
C ILE A 45 -23.07 -9.49 -16.63
N SER A 46 -22.81 -9.70 -15.34
CA SER A 46 -22.21 -8.70 -14.45
C SER A 46 -21.04 -9.37 -13.72
N TYR A 47 -19.84 -8.87 -13.91
CA TYR A 47 -18.64 -9.36 -13.24
C TYR A 47 -18.37 -8.59 -11.97
N GLN A 48 -17.91 -9.27 -10.95
CA GLN A 48 -17.52 -8.67 -9.69
C GLN A 48 -16.04 -8.28 -9.70
N LEU A 49 -15.74 -7.23 -8.97
CA LEU A 49 -14.37 -6.85 -8.64
C LEU A 49 -14.09 -7.31 -7.20
N GLU A 50 -12.88 -7.75 -6.96
CA GLU A 50 -12.42 -8.23 -5.66
C GLU A 50 -11.24 -7.41 -5.19
N GLU A 51 -11.20 -7.16 -3.88
CA GLU A 51 -10.04 -6.61 -3.21
C GLU A 51 -9.25 -7.80 -2.65
N PRO A 52 -8.04 -8.08 -3.15
CA PRO A 52 -7.17 -9.03 -2.50
C PRO A 52 -6.72 -8.46 -1.17
N ALA A 53 -6.56 -9.30 -0.17
CA ALA A 53 -6.05 -8.95 1.14
C ALA A 53 -4.58 -9.39 1.31
N PRO A 54 -3.60 -8.89 0.56
CA PRO A 54 -2.22 -9.04 0.93
C PRO A 54 -1.92 -8.03 2.04
N ALA A 55 -1.34 -8.49 3.12
CA ALA A 55 -0.78 -7.59 4.11
C ALA A 55 0.46 -6.92 3.51
N GLY A 56 0.51 -5.59 3.50
CA GLY A 56 1.73 -4.85 3.29
C GLY A 56 2.72 -5.11 4.44
N PRO A 57 3.96 -4.65 4.34
CA PRO A 57 4.98 -4.81 5.39
C PRO A 57 4.58 -4.13 6.70
N ASP A 58 3.65 -3.21 6.64
CA ASP A 58 3.05 -2.51 7.79
C ASP A 58 1.82 -3.24 8.37
N GLY A 59 1.50 -4.42 7.84
CA GLY A 59 0.30 -5.16 8.23
C GLY A 59 -1.01 -4.57 7.70
N LEU A 60 -0.95 -3.47 6.94
CA LEU A 60 -2.13 -2.88 6.32
C LEU A 60 -2.36 -3.47 4.93
N PRO A 61 -3.62 -3.77 4.56
CA PRO A 61 -3.91 -4.30 3.24
C PRO A 61 -3.55 -3.27 2.16
N PHE A 62 -2.88 -3.70 1.11
CA PHE A 62 -2.78 -2.92 -0.12
C PHE A 62 -4.13 -2.97 -0.83
N ALA A 63 -4.62 -1.80 -1.20
CA ALA A 63 -5.81 -1.72 -2.00
C ALA A 63 -5.44 -1.95 -3.47
N GLU A 64 -5.52 -3.19 -3.92
CA GLU A 64 -5.53 -3.53 -5.33
C GLU A 64 -6.96 -3.88 -5.73
N VAL A 65 -7.34 -3.60 -6.96
CA VAL A 65 -8.61 -4.03 -7.51
C VAL A 65 -8.34 -5.12 -8.53
N ARG A 66 -8.88 -6.30 -8.31
CA ARG A 66 -8.72 -7.45 -9.19
C ARG A 66 -10.06 -7.93 -9.74
N TRP A 67 -9.98 -8.61 -10.86
CA TRP A 67 -11.14 -9.27 -11.43
C TRP A 67 -11.52 -10.50 -10.59
N GLY A 68 -12.81 -10.57 -10.25
CA GLY A 68 -13.36 -11.71 -9.51
C GLY A 68 -13.30 -13.01 -10.29
N LYS A 69 -13.53 -14.11 -9.60
CA LYS A 69 -13.35 -15.50 -10.08
C LYS A 69 -14.10 -15.86 -11.37
N ASP A 70 -15.21 -15.20 -11.64
CA ASP A 70 -16.06 -15.50 -12.80
C ASP A 70 -15.66 -14.72 -14.06
N HIS A 71 -14.71 -13.78 -13.95
CA HIS A 71 -14.22 -13.00 -15.07
C HIS A 71 -13.15 -13.76 -15.86
N PRO A 72 -13.07 -13.60 -17.22
CA PRO A 72 -11.99 -14.19 -18.02
C PRO A 72 -10.56 -13.82 -17.58
N LEU A 73 -10.42 -12.67 -16.91
CA LEU A 73 -9.16 -12.18 -16.33
C LEU A 73 -9.10 -12.38 -14.81
N ALA A 74 -9.78 -13.41 -14.28
CA ALA A 74 -9.87 -13.67 -12.85
C ALA A 74 -8.50 -13.61 -12.14
N GLY A 75 -8.44 -12.90 -11.01
CA GLY A 75 -7.23 -12.70 -10.22
C GLY A 75 -6.20 -11.73 -10.79
N GLN A 76 -6.38 -11.25 -12.02
CA GLN A 76 -5.52 -10.20 -12.58
C GLN A 76 -5.96 -8.83 -12.09
N GLU A 77 -5.00 -7.91 -11.95
CA GLU A 77 -5.27 -6.52 -11.62
C GLU A 77 -6.10 -5.84 -12.72
N VAL A 78 -7.04 -4.99 -12.31
CA VAL A 78 -7.83 -4.19 -13.23
C VAL A 78 -6.97 -3.06 -13.76
N ASP A 79 -6.76 -3.01 -15.09
CA ASP A 79 -6.08 -1.87 -15.71
C ASP A 79 -7.00 -0.65 -15.72
N LEU A 80 -6.74 0.29 -14.83
CA LEU A 80 -7.49 1.54 -14.71
C LEU A 80 -7.08 2.60 -15.76
N GLY A 81 -6.16 2.24 -16.66
CA GLY A 81 -5.67 3.13 -17.70
C GLY A 81 -4.84 4.31 -17.17
N THR A 82 -4.60 5.30 -18.03
CA THR A 82 -3.82 6.50 -17.70
C THR A 82 -4.66 7.65 -17.16
N THR A 83 -5.96 7.63 -17.37
CA THR A 83 -6.89 8.69 -16.92
C THR A 83 -7.15 8.57 -15.41
N LEU A 84 -6.99 9.67 -14.70
CA LEU A 84 -7.18 9.73 -13.26
C LEU A 84 -8.67 9.80 -12.91
N GLY A 85 -9.23 8.69 -12.40
CA GLY A 85 -10.47 8.70 -11.61
C GLY A 85 -10.15 8.70 -10.11
N GLN A 86 -11.15 8.90 -9.27
CA GLN A 86 -10.96 8.91 -7.80
C GLN A 86 -10.33 7.60 -7.30
N LEU A 87 -10.73 6.46 -7.84
CA LEU A 87 -10.17 5.16 -7.47
C LEU A 87 -8.67 5.10 -7.75
N LYS A 88 -8.27 5.44 -8.98
CA LYS A 88 -6.84 5.42 -9.35
C LYS A 88 -6.02 6.41 -8.55
N ALA A 89 -6.55 7.62 -8.29
CA ALA A 89 -5.86 8.61 -7.47
C ALA A 89 -5.62 8.08 -6.03
N ASN A 90 -6.62 7.44 -5.43
CA ASN A 90 -6.49 6.84 -4.11
C ASN A 90 -5.48 5.68 -4.09
N LEU A 91 -5.49 4.83 -5.11
CA LEU A 91 -4.52 3.74 -5.24
C LEU A 91 -3.09 4.26 -5.39
N LEU A 92 -2.88 5.32 -6.18
CA LEU A 92 -1.56 5.96 -6.33
C LEU A 92 -1.08 6.62 -5.03
N LEU A 93 -1.97 7.24 -4.27
CA LEU A 93 -1.61 7.83 -2.98
C LEU A 93 -1.19 6.76 -1.97
N ARG A 94 -1.92 5.67 -1.90
CA ARG A 94 -1.64 4.57 -0.96
C ARG A 94 -0.54 3.64 -1.45
N GLY A 95 -0.46 3.39 -2.76
CA GLY A 95 0.39 2.43 -3.43
C GLY A 95 -0.26 1.07 -3.57
N SER A 96 -0.26 0.57 -4.80
CA SER A 96 -0.79 -0.74 -5.16
C SER A 96 0.29 -1.82 -5.21
N ASN A 97 1.55 -1.46 -5.26
CA ASN A 97 2.64 -2.39 -5.52
C ASN A 97 3.84 -2.07 -4.63
N TYR A 98 4.06 -2.88 -3.61
CA TYR A 98 5.15 -2.71 -2.67
C TYR A 98 6.12 -3.87 -2.77
N ASP A 99 7.41 -3.60 -2.88
CA ASP A 99 8.42 -4.63 -2.82
C ASP A 99 8.72 -4.98 -1.36
N LEU A 100 8.29 -6.16 -0.94
CA LEU A 100 8.50 -6.66 0.42
C LEU A 100 9.98 -6.86 0.78
N GLN A 101 10.88 -6.96 -0.22
CA GLN A 101 12.30 -7.18 0.03
C GLN A 101 13.09 -5.88 0.13
N THR A 102 12.74 -4.88 -0.68
CA THR A 102 13.45 -3.61 -0.72
C THR A 102 12.76 -2.52 0.11
N GLY A 103 11.51 -2.71 0.49
CA GLY A 103 10.72 -1.68 1.15
C GLY A 103 10.33 -0.54 0.23
N GLU A 104 10.53 -0.66 -1.08
CA GLU A 104 10.23 0.37 -2.05
C GLU A 104 8.86 0.15 -2.70
N SER A 105 8.11 1.22 -2.83
CA SER A 105 6.90 1.20 -3.65
C SER A 105 7.28 1.28 -5.13
N LYS A 106 6.84 0.30 -5.91
CA LYS A 106 7.05 0.29 -7.36
C LYS A 106 6.28 1.39 -8.10
N ASP A 107 5.23 1.92 -7.49
CA ASP A 107 4.27 2.83 -8.11
C ASP A 107 4.18 4.18 -7.38
N ASN A 108 5.28 4.84 -7.07
CA ASN A 108 5.27 6.19 -6.50
C ASN A 108 4.20 6.39 -5.38
N ALA A 109 3.96 5.38 -4.56
CA ALA A 109 3.04 5.45 -3.44
C ALA A 109 3.50 6.52 -2.46
N TYR A 110 2.90 7.68 -2.53
CA TYR A 110 3.34 8.86 -1.77
C TYR A 110 3.34 8.59 -0.26
N ILE A 111 2.29 7.96 0.25
CA ILE A 111 2.17 7.66 1.69
C ILE A 111 3.24 6.67 2.14
N ALA A 112 3.46 5.59 1.39
CA ALA A 112 4.48 4.60 1.72
C ALA A 112 5.90 5.20 1.66
N HIS A 113 6.18 6.04 0.67
CA HIS A 113 7.46 6.72 0.53
C HIS A 113 7.75 7.64 1.72
N VAL A 114 6.80 8.50 2.09
CA VAL A 114 6.94 9.41 3.25
C VAL A 114 7.14 8.62 4.55
N ARG A 115 6.38 7.54 4.74
CA ARG A 115 6.53 6.67 5.90
C ARG A 115 7.93 6.07 5.99
N ASN A 116 8.45 5.52 4.88
CA ASN A 116 9.81 4.99 4.84
C ASN A 116 10.87 6.04 5.18
N GLN A 117 10.68 7.30 4.72
CA GLN A 117 11.58 8.38 5.10
C GLN A 117 11.57 8.66 6.61
N PHE A 118 10.39 8.60 7.25
CA PHE A 118 10.31 8.73 8.70
C PHE A 118 10.97 7.57 9.43
N ASP A 119 10.80 6.34 8.93
CA ASP A 119 11.45 5.16 9.50
C ASP A 119 12.97 5.24 9.40
N GLU A 120 13.51 5.66 8.25
CA GLU A 120 14.95 5.85 8.08
C GLU A 120 15.51 6.99 8.96
N LEU A 121 14.76 8.06 9.12
CA LEU A 121 15.11 9.15 10.04
C LEU A 121 15.15 8.64 11.50
N ALA A 122 14.11 7.91 11.92
CA ALA A 122 14.05 7.35 13.28
C ALA A 122 15.20 6.37 13.54
N LYS A 123 15.50 5.45 12.61
CA LYS A 123 16.65 4.55 12.70
C LYS A 123 17.97 5.32 12.83
N SER A 124 18.13 6.39 12.06
CA SER A 124 19.33 7.23 12.11
C SER A 124 19.49 7.91 13.47
N ILE A 125 18.40 8.41 14.04
CA ILE A 125 18.37 9.03 15.38
C ILE A 125 18.71 8.00 16.45
N ILE A 126 18.05 6.83 16.44
CA ILE A 126 18.30 5.72 17.36
C ILE A 126 19.79 5.35 17.32
N TYR A 127 20.31 5.10 16.13
CA TYR A 127 21.71 4.71 15.96
C TYR A 127 22.67 5.79 16.45
N ALA A 128 22.48 7.05 16.05
CA ALA A 128 23.40 8.14 16.42
C ALA A 128 23.41 8.39 17.92
N VAL A 129 22.24 8.43 18.54
CA VAL A 129 22.15 8.69 19.99
C VAL A 129 22.66 7.52 20.79
N ASN A 130 22.28 6.29 20.45
CA ASN A 130 22.74 5.09 21.15
C ASN A 130 24.26 4.90 21.00
N SER A 131 24.83 5.22 19.83
CA SER A 131 26.27 5.18 19.61
C SER A 131 27.06 6.15 20.51
N ILE A 132 26.49 7.31 20.80
CA ILE A 132 27.09 8.28 21.70
C ILE A 132 26.85 7.88 23.17
N HIS A 133 25.61 7.49 23.47
CA HIS A 133 25.19 7.15 24.83
C HIS A 133 25.92 5.92 25.37
N SER A 134 26.14 4.92 24.52
CA SER A 134 26.91 3.70 24.89
C SER A 134 28.39 3.94 25.20
N GLN A 135 28.94 5.10 24.83
CA GLN A 135 30.30 5.50 25.16
C GLN A 135 30.37 6.27 26.49
N GLY A 136 29.23 6.63 27.07
CA GLY A 136 29.14 7.30 28.36
C GLY A 136 29.40 6.36 29.52
N ILE A 137 29.88 6.91 30.63
CA ILE A 137 30.00 6.22 31.90
C ILE A 137 28.77 6.51 32.73
N ASN A 138 28.12 5.47 33.29
CA ASN A 138 26.98 5.66 34.13
C ASN A 138 27.36 6.36 35.45
N ARG A 139 26.36 6.99 36.11
CA ARG A 139 26.53 7.74 37.36
C ARG A 139 27.08 6.87 38.52
N TYR A 140 26.82 5.57 38.50
CA TYR A 140 27.16 4.63 39.55
C TYR A 140 28.38 3.78 39.18
N TYR A 141 29.13 4.16 38.16
CA TYR A 141 30.36 3.48 37.78
C TYR A 141 31.37 3.50 38.92
N ASP A 142 31.83 2.35 39.32
CA ASP A 142 32.92 2.15 40.30
C ASP A 142 34.08 1.49 39.57
N GLU A 143 35.24 2.19 39.55
CA GLU A 143 36.45 1.68 38.92
C GLU A 143 36.97 0.39 39.58
N THR A 144 36.55 0.11 40.81
CA THR A 144 36.96 -1.10 41.55
C THR A 144 36.01 -2.28 41.31
N ASP A 145 34.86 -2.05 40.73
CA ASP A 145 33.85 -3.05 40.38
C ASP A 145 33.55 -3.03 38.87
N PRO A 146 34.21 -3.92 38.08
CA PRO A 146 33.96 -3.97 36.63
C PRO A 146 32.49 -4.26 36.25
N ASP A 147 31.71 -4.91 37.12
CA ASP A 147 30.29 -5.21 36.87
C ASP A 147 29.39 -4.01 37.07
N SER A 148 29.91 -2.91 37.65
CA SER A 148 29.18 -1.63 37.78
C SER A 148 29.03 -0.91 36.43
N TYR A 149 29.81 -1.29 35.40
CA TYR A 149 29.72 -0.72 34.07
C TYR A 149 28.55 -1.31 33.28
N THR A 150 27.47 -0.60 33.18
CA THR A 150 26.30 -1.01 32.39
C THR A 150 26.19 -0.15 31.15
N ILE A 151 26.34 -0.74 29.98
CA ILE A 151 26.04 -0.08 28.71
C ILE A 151 24.55 -0.22 28.45
N ARG A 152 23.85 0.91 28.32
CA ARG A 152 22.43 0.95 28.00
C ARG A 152 22.22 1.82 26.78
N ASP A 153 21.32 1.39 25.91
CA ASP A 153 20.85 2.20 24.80
C ASP A 153 19.86 3.25 25.31
N PHE A 154 19.97 4.48 24.83
CA PHE A 154 19.05 5.55 25.20
C PHE A 154 17.67 5.38 24.59
N PHE A 155 17.64 5.02 23.30
CA PHE A 155 16.41 4.71 22.58
C PHE A 155 16.25 3.21 22.36
N SER A 156 15.03 2.74 22.51
CA SER A 156 14.53 1.44 22.03
C SER A 156 13.69 1.63 20.76
N GLY A 157 13.41 0.52 20.06
CA GLY A 157 12.60 0.52 18.84
C GLY A 157 13.43 0.32 17.59
N THR A 158 12.74 0.16 16.46
CA THR A 158 13.32 -0.17 15.16
C THR A 158 12.95 0.80 14.04
N GLY A 159 12.07 1.75 14.28
CA GLY A 159 11.58 2.72 13.32
C GLY A 159 10.71 3.80 13.95
N ALA A 160 10.06 4.60 13.10
CA ALA A 160 9.24 5.74 13.54
C ALA A 160 7.99 5.33 14.33
N GLY A 161 7.51 4.10 14.11
CA GLY A 161 6.31 3.59 14.76
C GLY A 161 6.52 3.10 16.20
N ASP A 162 7.77 2.81 16.59
CA ASP A 162 8.10 2.16 17.86
C ASP A 162 9.30 2.79 18.61
N ILE A 163 9.88 3.88 18.10
CA ILE A 163 10.94 4.61 18.81
C ILE A 163 10.42 5.10 20.16
N ALA A 164 11.15 4.77 21.23
CA ALA A 164 10.84 5.17 22.59
C ALA A 164 12.14 5.35 23.39
N VAL A 165 12.07 6.12 24.49
CA VAL A 165 13.17 6.12 25.47
C VAL A 165 13.17 4.76 26.17
N ASN A 166 14.36 4.19 26.34
CA ASN A 166 14.52 2.90 27.00
C ASN A 166 13.94 2.96 28.42
N SER A 167 13.11 1.98 28.78
CA SER A 167 12.48 1.89 30.11
C SER A 167 13.48 1.93 31.25
N ASP A 168 14.64 1.30 31.07
CA ASP A 168 15.70 1.27 32.10
C ASP A 168 16.23 2.66 32.44
N ILE A 169 16.20 3.60 31.48
CA ILE A 169 16.62 4.99 31.71
C ILE A 169 15.50 5.80 32.37
N VAL A 170 14.24 5.46 32.08
CA VAL A 170 13.09 6.15 32.67
C VAL A 170 12.92 5.76 34.15
N GLU A 171 13.18 4.50 34.49
CA GLU A 171 12.99 3.98 35.84
C GLU A 171 14.19 4.27 36.76
N ASP A 172 15.41 4.32 36.21
CA ASP A 172 16.65 4.59 36.95
C ASP A 172 17.57 5.52 36.10
N PRO A 173 17.30 6.86 36.12
CA PRO A 173 17.96 7.86 35.31
C PRO A 173 19.41 8.17 35.74
#